data_fc8a38b7a6549e60207b202f4b6d380c
#
_entry.id   fc8a38b7a6549e60207b202f4b6d380c
#
_cell.length_a   1.000
_cell.length_b   1.000
_cell.length_c   1.000
_cell.angle_alpha   90.00
_cell.angle_beta   90.00
_cell.angle_gamma   90.00
#
_symmetry.space_group_name_H-M   'P 1'
#
loop_
_entity.id
_entity.type
_entity.pdbx_description
1 polymer ?
#
loop_
_entity_poly.entity_id
_entity_poly.type
_entity_poly.pdbx_seq_one_letter_code
_entity_poly.pdbx_strand_id
1 'polypeptide(L)'
;MMHPSRQAYVEDAEPQGIALEDIPDDHDYDISMGGTGVPSEKASAVLNQLNRKRLAATIAVPTDDTRVRAKLREMGEPVTLFGEALVDRRDRLRELLTIQAELNGLENGDITMDDAEDDQEEDQEQEFYTAGGPQLLEARLNMVEYSLPRAKKRTQFQKAESTIPLRTQVKFRKQVKERLQAFELQGSQTVGERHVSMTRISPNGEMVAVGNWGGQVKLVEIPSLNQKMNFRGHTNKISGLSWFPGATLPEQNVSPDTVNLASGGAEGAIHLWSLNQDTPLSSLEGHSQRVCRVEFHPSGRYLASASDDTSWRLWDVETTAEVLLQEGHSRGVYAVSFNTDGSLLASAGLDSIGRIWDLRSGRTIMILDGHLDGHIKPIHALDWSSDGHRVLSGSADGWIKCWDIRKVQRTGGIGAHTSAVSDMRWYKGLDDPLTGIPPGVDEKGAQLPKKSGSFFISSGFDKNVKVFSADDWTLVQTLSGHTGPVASVDYSRDGKWIVSGGHDRTVKLWGRNDGEGI
;
A
#
# COMPACT_ATOMS: atom_id res chain seq x y z
N MET A 1 41.40 42.65 -14.69
CA MET A 1 40.16 42.41 -15.48
C MET A 1 39.18 41.70 -14.55
N MET A 2 38.21 42.42 -14.01
CA MET A 2 37.17 41.85 -13.12
C MET A 2 35.93 41.50 -13.92
N HIS A 3 35.35 40.36 -13.61
CA HIS A 3 34.16 39.80 -14.24
C HIS A 3 32.93 40.66 -13.93
N PRO A 4 32.01 40.94 -14.91
CA PRO A 4 30.91 41.90 -14.72
C PRO A 4 29.60 41.25 -14.21
N SER A 5 29.63 40.48 -13.11
CA SER A 5 28.44 39.87 -12.54
C SER A 5 28.25 40.08 -11.04
N ARG A 6 28.58 41.26 -10.55
CA ARG A 6 28.24 41.72 -9.19
C ARG A 6 27.74 43.15 -9.24
N GLN A 7 26.51 43.35 -9.71
CA GLN A 7 25.76 44.55 -9.35
C GLN A 7 24.78 44.16 -8.23
N ALA A 8 24.85 44.92 -7.15
CA ALA A 8 23.95 44.79 -6.02
C ALA A 8 22.53 45.08 -6.44
N TYR A 9 21.61 44.22 -6.02
CA TYR A 9 20.16 44.46 -6.11
C TYR A 9 19.84 45.65 -5.17
N VAL A 10 19.25 46.69 -5.72
CA VAL A 10 18.65 47.77 -4.96
C VAL A 10 17.20 47.39 -4.73
N GLU A 11 16.83 47.17 -3.46
CA GLU A 11 15.44 47.08 -3.02
C GLU A 11 14.83 48.50 -3.07
N ASP A 12 13.93 48.71 -4.03
CA ASP A 12 13.03 49.85 -4.02
C ASP A 12 11.59 49.44 -4.32
N ALA A 13 10.70 49.94 -3.45
CA ALA A 13 9.27 50.02 -3.53
C ALA A 13 8.45 48.80 -2.98
N GLU A 14 7.86 49.02 -1.83
CA GLU A 14 6.75 48.27 -1.28
C GLU A 14 5.59 48.22 -2.29
N PRO A 15 5.00 47.01 -2.58
CA PRO A 15 3.81 46.95 -3.37
C PRO A 15 2.61 47.49 -2.56
N GLN A 16 1.98 48.56 -3.03
CA GLN A 16 0.69 49.01 -2.54
C GLN A 16 -0.31 47.87 -2.75
N GLY A 17 -0.92 47.44 -1.64
CA GLY A 17 -1.96 46.42 -1.68
C GLY A 17 -3.18 46.94 -2.50
N ILE A 18 -3.65 46.08 -3.40
CA ILE A 18 -4.91 46.32 -4.15
C ILE A 18 -6.04 46.10 -3.15
N ALA A 19 -6.94 47.10 -3.01
CA ALA A 19 -8.12 46.95 -2.17
C ALA A 19 -9.09 45.94 -2.75
N LEU A 20 -9.73 45.15 -1.88
CA LEU A 20 -10.64 44.05 -2.26
C LEU A 20 -11.87 44.51 -3.07
N GLU A 21 -12.12 45.84 -3.12
CA GLU A 21 -13.26 46.46 -3.80
C GLU A 21 -13.02 46.74 -5.30
N ASP A 22 -11.76 46.56 -5.76
CA ASP A 22 -11.38 46.83 -7.17
C ASP A 22 -11.26 45.52 -8.02
N ILE A 23 -11.79 44.40 -7.56
CA ILE A 23 -11.77 43.13 -8.30
C ILE A 23 -13.09 43.04 -9.08
N PRO A 24 -13.08 43.03 -10.42
CA PRO A 24 -14.30 42.83 -11.21
C PRO A 24 -14.85 41.41 -11.09
N ASP A 25 -16.15 41.27 -10.93
CA ASP A 25 -16.88 40.01 -10.66
C ASP A 25 -17.09 39.10 -11.89
N ASP A 26 -16.50 39.40 -13.03
CA ASP A 26 -16.58 38.56 -14.23
C ASP A 26 -15.31 37.78 -14.45
N HIS A 27 -15.32 36.51 -14.06
CA HIS A 27 -14.23 35.60 -14.24
C HIS A 27 -14.53 34.48 -15.23
N ASP A 28 -14.39 34.79 -16.49
CA ASP A 28 -13.84 33.84 -17.47
C ASP A 28 -12.32 33.79 -17.26
N TYR A 29 -11.84 32.80 -16.53
CA TYR A 29 -10.40 32.50 -16.44
C TYR A 29 -9.92 31.87 -17.73
N ASP A 30 -9.68 32.70 -18.72
CA ASP A 30 -8.80 32.35 -19.82
C ASP A 30 -7.37 32.36 -19.28
N ILE A 31 -6.86 31.18 -18.91
CA ILE A 31 -5.47 31.02 -18.49
C ILE A 31 -4.57 31.15 -19.73
N SER A 32 -4.38 32.37 -20.18
CA SER A 32 -3.29 32.69 -21.11
C SER A 32 -1.98 32.71 -20.30
N MET A 33 -1.32 31.58 -20.22
CA MET A 33 0.02 31.44 -19.71
C MET A 33 1.00 32.27 -20.57
N GLY A 34 1.22 33.50 -20.17
CA GLY A 34 2.33 34.32 -20.68
C GLY A 34 3.64 33.89 -20.04
N GLY A 35 4.56 33.37 -20.82
CA GLY A 35 5.95 33.22 -20.42
C GLY A 35 6.55 31.84 -20.53
N THR A 36 7.33 31.57 -21.58
CA THR A 36 8.16 30.38 -21.85
C THR A 36 7.38 29.08 -22.08
N GLY A 37 6.32 29.15 -22.88
CA GLY A 37 5.45 28.04 -23.15
C GLY A 37 5.93 27.13 -24.26
N VAL A 38 5.92 25.85 -24.00
CA VAL A 38 5.77 24.82 -25.01
C VAL A 38 4.51 25.15 -25.81
N PRO A 39 4.52 25.18 -27.17
CA PRO A 39 3.33 25.45 -27.97
C PRO A 39 2.15 24.58 -27.55
N SER A 40 0.93 25.13 -27.53
CA SER A 40 -0.28 24.45 -27.03
C SER A 40 -0.52 23.08 -27.70
N GLU A 41 -0.13 22.92 -28.97
CA GLU A 41 -0.12 21.65 -29.69
C GLU A 41 0.82 20.60 -29.08
N LYS A 42 2.00 21.02 -28.60
CA LYS A 42 2.92 20.09 -27.90
C LYS A 42 2.43 19.71 -26.53
N ALA A 43 1.79 20.64 -25.82
CA ALA A 43 1.17 20.36 -24.51
C ALA A 43 -0.01 19.40 -24.65
N SER A 44 -0.89 19.61 -25.65
CA SER A 44 -2.01 18.69 -25.93
C SER A 44 -1.51 17.30 -26.39
N ALA A 45 -0.46 17.24 -27.21
CA ALA A 45 0.14 15.97 -27.61
C ALA A 45 0.74 15.19 -26.44
N VAL A 46 1.39 15.88 -25.48
CA VAL A 46 1.91 15.26 -24.25
C VAL A 46 0.78 14.78 -23.34
N LEU A 47 -0.30 15.55 -23.20
CA LEU A 47 -1.49 15.15 -22.43
C LEU A 47 -2.16 13.93 -23.06
N ASN A 48 -2.33 13.91 -24.40
CA ASN A 48 -2.89 12.77 -25.10
C ASN A 48 -2.00 11.52 -24.95
N GLN A 49 -0.68 11.69 -25.02
CA GLN A 49 0.25 10.59 -24.79
C GLN A 49 0.20 10.07 -23.33
N LEU A 50 0.02 10.95 -22.36
CA LEU A 50 -0.17 10.57 -20.94
C LEU A 50 -1.50 9.84 -20.74
N ASN A 51 -2.58 10.34 -21.31
CA ASN A 51 -3.89 9.70 -21.24
C ASN A 51 -3.87 8.30 -21.89
N ARG A 52 -3.22 8.17 -23.06
CA ARG A 52 -3.03 6.89 -23.72
C ARG A 52 -2.20 5.90 -22.89
N LYS A 53 -1.12 6.36 -22.27
CA LYS A 53 -0.35 5.52 -21.33
C LYS A 53 -1.17 5.10 -20.11
N ARG A 54 -2.04 5.97 -19.60
CA ARG A 54 -2.98 5.64 -18.53
C ARG A 54 -3.98 4.58 -18.96
N LEU A 55 -4.64 4.78 -20.10
CA LEU A 55 -5.57 3.81 -20.67
C LEU A 55 -4.87 2.46 -20.89
N ALA A 56 -3.65 2.46 -21.44
CA ALA A 56 -2.84 1.25 -21.59
C ALA A 56 -2.54 0.56 -20.26
N ALA A 57 -2.41 1.31 -19.16
CA ALA A 57 -2.15 0.75 -17.83
C ALA A 57 -3.42 0.17 -17.17
N THR A 58 -4.62 0.61 -17.55
CA THR A 58 -5.87 0.05 -17.06
C THR A 58 -6.24 -1.25 -17.75
N ILE A 59 -5.78 -1.47 -19.01
CA ILE A 59 -6.07 -2.66 -19.78
C ILE A 59 -5.25 -3.84 -19.26
N ALA A 60 -5.93 -4.88 -18.79
CA ALA A 60 -5.29 -6.12 -18.40
C ALA A 60 -4.91 -6.96 -19.62
N VAL A 61 -3.68 -7.44 -19.59
CA VAL A 61 -3.14 -8.32 -20.63
C VAL A 61 -2.64 -9.59 -19.96
N PRO A 62 -2.99 -10.79 -20.48
CA PRO A 62 -2.54 -12.05 -19.94
C PRO A 62 -1.01 -12.12 -19.80
N THR A 63 -0.53 -12.78 -18.76
CA THR A 63 0.90 -13.02 -18.54
C THR A 63 1.40 -14.24 -19.33
N ASP A 64 0.50 -15.18 -19.61
CA ASP A 64 0.81 -16.39 -20.35
C ASP A 64 0.93 -16.12 -21.87
N ASP A 65 2.09 -16.46 -22.44
CA ASP A 65 2.37 -16.27 -23.87
C ASP A 65 1.39 -17.04 -24.78
N THR A 66 0.85 -18.16 -24.35
CA THR A 66 -0.15 -18.92 -25.12
C THR A 66 -1.46 -18.15 -25.26
N ARG A 67 -1.90 -17.48 -24.21
CA ARG A 67 -3.09 -16.62 -24.19
C ARG A 67 -2.86 -15.33 -24.98
N VAL A 68 -1.67 -14.72 -24.86
CA VAL A 68 -1.29 -13.55 -25.66
C VAL A 68 -1.35 -13.85 -27.15
N ARG A 69 -0.82 -15.02 -27.56
CA ARG A 69 -0.87 -15.47 -28.96
C ARG A 69 -2.30 -15.77 -29.44
N ALA A 70 -3.15 -16.31 -28.56
CA ALA A 70 -4.56 -16.54 -28.89
C ALA A 70 -5.28 -15.20 -29.16
N LYS A 71 -5.13 -14.21 -28.27
CA LYS A 71 -5.74 -12.88 -28.45
C LYS A 71 -5.22 -12.15 -29.69
N LEU A 72 -3.94 -12.23 -30.01
CA LEU A 72 -3.39 -11.65 -31.24
C LEU A 72 -4.00 -12.30 -32.50
N ARG A 73 -4.29 -13.63 -32.46
CA ARG A 73 -5.00 -14.30 -33.57
C ARG A 73 -6.45 -13.84 -33.71
N GLU A 74 -7.16 -13.64 -32.60
CA GLU A 74 -8.53 -13.12 -32.60
C GLU A 74 -8.61 -11.73 -33.25
N MET A 75 -7.59 -10.90 -33.00
CA MET A 75 -7.47 -9.56 -33.59
C MET A 75 -6.97 -9.57 -35.04
N GLY A 76 -6.64 -10.73 -35.60
CA GLY A 76 -6.10 -10.85 -36.99
C GLY A 76 -4.65 -10.40 -37.15
N GLU A 77 -3.93 -10.19 -36.05
CA GLU A 77 -2.56 -9.69 -36.06
C GLU A 77 -1.52 -10.83 -36.07
N PRO A 78 -0.30 -10.59 -36.60
CA PRO A 78 0.76 -11.57 -36.60
C PRO A 78 1.09 -12.05 -35.19
N VAL A 79 1.09 -13.34 -34.95
CA VAL A 79 1.33 -13.95 -33.62
C VAL A 79 2.74 -13.67 -33.10
N THR A 80 3.73 -13.62 -34.00
CA THR A 80 5.14 -13.35 -33.64
C THR A 80 5.79 -12.50 -34.73
N LEU A 81 6.56 -11.50 -34.33
CA LEU A 81 7.43 -10.72 -35.18
C LEU A 81 8.89 -11.15 -35.05
N PHE A 82 9.69 -10.93 -36.08
CA PHE A 82 11.10 -11.28 -36.06
C PHE A 82 11.87 -10.46 -35.01
N GLY A 83 12.53 -11.14 -34.07
CA GLY A 83 13.29 -10.49 -32.99
C GLY A 83 12.47 -10.08 -31.79
N GLU A 84 11.16 -10.36 -31.76
CA GLU A 84 10.25 -10.01 -30.66
C GLU A 84 10.40 -10.98 -29.48
N ALA A 85 10.72 -10.45 -28.29
CA ALA A 85 10.70 -11.21 -27.04
C ALA A 85 9.26 -11.39 -26.51
N LEU A 86 9.08 -12.25 -25.49
CA LEU A 86 7.78 -12.50 -24.84
C LEU A 86 7.15 -11.22 -24.27
N VAL A 87 8.00 -10.36 -23.70
CA VAL A 87 7.58 -9.07 -23.11
C VAL A 87 7.11 -8.10 -24.20
N ASP A 88 7.87 -8.00 -25.30
CA ASP A 88 7.54 -7.09 -26.41
C ASP A 88 6.21 -7.47 -27.08
N ARG A 89 5.93 -8.77 -27.21
CA ARG A 89 4.66 -9.29 -27.75
C ARG A 89 3.47 -8.90 -26.87
N ARG A 90 3.65 -8.98 -25.57
CA ARG A 90 2.63 -8.57 -24.60
C ARG A 90 2.40 -7.06 -24.64
N ASP A 91 3.45 -6.26 -24.74
CA ASP A 91 3.34 -4.81 -24.88
C ASP A 91 2.67 -4.42 -26.19
N ARG A 92 2.94 -5.12 -27.30
CA ARG A 92 2.24 -4.96 -28.58
C ARG A 92 0.75 -5.28 -28.47
N LEU A 93 0.37 -6.38 -27.81
CA LEU A 93 -1.05 -6.69 -27.56
C LEU A 93 -1.72 -5.57 -26.76
N ARG A 94 -1.05 -5.02 -25.76
CA ARG A 94 -1.57 -3.90 -24.97
C ARG A 94 -1.80 -2.65 -25.81
N GLU A 95 -0.85 -2.31 -26.70
CA GLU A 95 -1.00 -1.18 -27.61
C GLU A 95 -2.19 -1.36 -28.57
N LEU A 96 -2.37 -2.54 -29.11
CA LEU A 96 -3.50 -2.85 -29.99
C LEU A 96 -4.84 -2.73 -29.26
N LEU A 97 -4.94 -3.25 -28.05
CA LEU A 97 -6.15 -3.13 -27.22
C LEU A 97 -6.44 -1.66 -26.83
N THR A 98 -5.41 -0.84 -26.59
CA THR A 98 -5.62 0.59 -26.32
C THR A 98 -6.13 1.34 -27.56
N ILE A 99 -5.62 1.03 -28.74
CA ILE A 99 -6.11 1.61 -29.99
C ILE A 99 -7.57 1.21 -30.23
N GLN A 100 -7.92 -0.04 -29.99
CA GLN A 100 -9.29 -0.52 -30.13
C GLN A 100 -10.23 0.15 -29.14
N ALA A 101 -9.81 0.33 -27.88
CA ALA A 101 -10.58 1.04 -26.85
C ALA A 101 -10.77 2.53 -27.20
N GLU A 102 -9.75 3.20 -27.76
CA GLU A 102 -9.85 4.57 -28.27
C GLU A 102 -10.84 4.69 -29.43
N LEU A 103 -10.84 3.75 -30.36
CA LEU A 103 -11.76 3.72 -31.51
C LEU A 103 -13.20 3.49 -31.06
N ASN A 104 -13.44 2.54 -30.17
CA ASN A 104 -14.77 2.28 -29.61
C ASN A 104 -15.28 3.48 -28.78
N GLY A 105 -14.40 4.18 -28.06
CA GLY A 105 -14.75 5.41 -27.32
C GLY A 105 -15.10 6.61 -28.23
N LEU A 106 -14.59 6.64 -29.45
CA LEU A 106 -14.91 7.68 -30.45
C LEU A 106 -16.22 7.40 -31.18
N GLU A 107 -16.59 6.11 -31.37
CA GLU A 107 -17.85 5.73 -32.01
C GLU A 107 -19.07 5.93 -31.09
N ASN A 108 -18.89 5.86 -29.76
CA ASN A 108 -19.97 6.02 -28.78
C ASN A 108 -20.21 7.49 -28.34
N GLY A 109 -19.64 8.46 -29.03
CA GLY A 109 -19.77 9.90 -28.71
C GLY A 109 -21.13 10.52 -28.97
N ASP A 110 -22.12 9.81 -29.52
CA ASP A 110 -23.42 10.39 -29.90
C ASP A 110 -24.60 9.38 -29.78
N ILE A 111 -24.71 8.68 -28.66
CA ILE A 111 -25.91 7.87 -28.35
C ILE A 111 -26.39 8.20 -26.95
N THR A 112 -27.58 8.79 -26.91
CA THR A 112 -28.39 9.05 -25.73
C THR A 112 -28.56 7.78 -24.90
N MET A 113 -28.34 7.91 -23.58
CA MET A 113 -28.63 6.92 -22.56
C MET A 113 -30.09 6.45 -22.69
N ASP A 114 -30.30 5.23 -23.09
CA ASP A 114 -31.34 4.31 -22.60
C ASP A 114 -31.18 2.93 -23.26
N ASP A 115 -31.17 1.89 -22.44
CA ASP A 115 -31.41 0.48 -22.80
C ASP A 115 -30.28 -0.39 -23.41
N ALA A 116 -28.98 -0.14 -23.15
CA ALA A 116 -27.93 -1.07 -23.56
C ALA A 116 -26.87 -1.41 -22.48
N GLU A 117 -27.19 -1.22 -21.20
CA GLU A 117 -26.19 -1.35 -20.11
C GLU A 117 -25.98 -2.77 -19.58
N ASP A 118 -26.87 -3.74 -19.91
CA ASP A 118 -26.86 -5.03 -19.18
C ASP A 118 -25.99 -6.13 -19.82
N ASP A 119 -25.72 -6.08 -21.13
CA ASP A 119 -25.01 -7.17 -21.82
C ASP A 119 -23.49 -6.95 -21.99
N GLN A 120 -22.97 -5.71 -21.81
CA GLN A 120 -21.54 -5.43 -21.99
C GLN A 120 -20.74 -5.42 -20.67
N GLU A 121 -21.39 -5.27 -19.52
CA GLU A 121 -20.73 -5.35 -18.23
C GLU A 121 -20.33 -6.79 -17.85
N GLU A 122 -21.10 -7.80 -18.27
CA GLU A 122 -20.80 -9.21 -17.96
C GLU A 122 -19.52 -9.71 -18.63
N ASP A 123 -19.20 -9.29 -19.85
CA ASP A 123 -18.01 -9.77 -20.57
C ASP A 123 -16.69 -9.14 -20.07
N GLN A 124 -16.71 -7.90 -19.59
CA GLN A 124 -15.52 -7.27 -19.01
C GLN A 124 -15.22 -7.77 -17.59
N GLU A 125 -16.24 -8.17 -16.82
CA GLU A 125 -16.07 -8.73 -15.49
C GLU A 125 -15.48 -10.15 -15.51
N GLN A 126 -15.67 -10.93 -16.57
CA GLN A 126 -15.18 -12.31 -16.68
C GLN A 126 -13.66 -12.39 -16.94
N GLU A 127 -13.04 -11.34 -17.46
CA GLU A 127 -11.63 -11.37 -17.85
C GLU A 127 -10.65 -11.52 -16.65
N PHE A 128 -11.09 -11.13 -15.44
CA PHE A 128 -10.32 -11.26 -14.20
C PHE A 128 -10.78 -12.43 -13.31
N TYR A 129 -11.80 -13.16 -13.71
CA TYR A 129 -12.31 -14.27 -12.93
C TYR A 129 -11.48 -15.53 -13.18
N THR A 130 -10.79 -16.01 -12.14
CA THR A 130 -10.10 -17.29 -12.18
C THR A 130 -11.06 -18.38 -11.74
N ALA A 131 -11.41 -19.27 -12.65
CA ALA A 131 -12.15 -20.49 -12.31
C ALA A 131 -11.29 -21.33 -11.37
N GLY A 132 -11.75 -21.51 -10.13
CA GLY A 132 -10.96 -22.14 -9.08
C GLY A 132 -11.20 -23.63 -8.98
N GLY A 133 -10.17 -24.33 -8.55
CA GLY A 133 -10.26 -25.71 -8.09
C GLY A 133 -11.04 -25.83 -6.77
N PRO A 134 -11.31 -27.07 -6.31
CA PRO A 134 -12.03 -27.31 -5.06
C PRO A 134 -11.35 -26.67 -3.84
N GLN A 135 -10.03 -26.56 -3.84
CA GLN A 135 -9.25 -25.89 -2.78
C GLN A 135 -9.57 -24.40 -2.68
N LEU A 136 -9.77 -23.72 -3.81
CA LEU A 136 -10.15 -22.30 -3.82
C LEU A 136 -11.58 -22.13 -3.30
N LEU A 137 -12.49 -23.04 -3.63
CA LEU A 137 -13.86 -23.00 -3.09
C LEU A 137 -13.84 -23.14 -1.56
N GLU A 138 -13.10 -24.11 -1.04
CA GLU A 138 -12.93 -24.29 0.41
C GLU A 138 -12.33 -23.03 1.05
N ALA A 139 -11.29 -22.44 0.45
CA ALA A 139 -10.69 -21.21 0.95
C ALA A 139 -11.68 -20.04 0.98
N ARG A 140 -12.49 -19.87 -0.07
CA ARG A 140 -13.54 -18.84 -0.12
C ARG A 140 -14.59 -19.04 0.96
N LEU A 141 -15.04 -20.28 1.21
CA LEU A 141 -15.99 -20.59 2.29
C LEU A 141 -15.40 -20.26 3.66
N ASN A 142 -14.16 -20.67 3.93
CA ASN A 142 -13.45 -20.34 5.18
C ASN A 142 -13.32 -18.81 5.38
N MET A 143 -13.05 -18.07 4.31
CA MET A 143 -12.98 -16.61 4.36
C MET A 143 -14.35 -15.97 4.63
N VAL A 144 -15.43 -16.52 4.10
CA VAL A 144 -16.81 -16.09 4.39
C VAL A 144 -17.12 -16.29 5.86
N GLU A 145 -16.89 -17.50 6.38
CA GLU A 145 -17.16 -17.83 7.79
C GLU A 145 -16.35 -16.97 8.75
N TYR A 146 -15.10 -16.68 8.41
CA TYR A 146 -14.23 -15.82 9.21
C TYR A 146 -14.63 -14.35 9.16
N SER A 147 -14.94 -13.81 7.97
CA SER A 147 -15.12 -12.38 7.74
C SER A 147 -16.49 -11.85 8.18
N LEU A 148 -17.57 -12.62 8.02
CA LEU A 148 -18.94 -12.16 8.33
C LEU A 148 -19.13 -11.77 9.82
N PRO A 149 -18.71 -12.59 10.81
CA PRO A 149 -18.83 -12.22 12.22
C PRO A 149 -18.00 -10.98 12.56
N ARG A 150 -16.82 -10.85 11.97
CA ARG A 150 -15.90 -9.70 12.17
C ARG A 150 -16.52 -8.42 11.59
N ALA A 151 -17.02 -8.46 10.37
CA ALA A 151 -17.72 -7.34 9.76
C ALA A 151 -18.94 -6.90 10.59
N LYS A 152 -19.71 -7.85 11.13
CA LYS A 152 -20.83 -7.56 12.03
C LYS A 152 -20.38 -6.86 13.31
N LYS A 153 -19.32 -7.34 13.96
CA LYS A 153 -18.74 -6.70 15.15
C LYS A 153 -18.26 -5.29 14.83
N ARG A 154 -17.52 -5.11 13.72
CA ARG A 154 -17.01 -3.80 13.30
C ARG A 154 -18.14 -2.81 13.05
N THR A 155 -19.19 -3.19 12.32
CA THR A 155 -20.32 -2.30 12.04
C THR A 155 -21.13 -1.95 13.29
N GLN A 156 -21.28 -2.87 14.22
CA GLN A 156 -21.91 -2.60 15.53
C GLN A 156 -21.09 -1.58 16.33
N PHE A 157 -19.77 -1.75 16.34
CA PHE A 157 -18.87 -0.82 17.01
C PHE A 157 -18.89 0.58 16.37
N GLN A 158 -18.89 0.68 15.03
CA GLN A 158 -19.00 1.95 14.31
C GLN A 158 -20.30 2.69 14.61
N LYS A 159 -21.41 1.96 14.75
CA LYS A 159 -22.68 2.53 15.19
C LYS A 159 -22.59 3.11 16.61
N ALA A 160 -21.95 2.37 17.53
CA ALA A 160 -21.74 2.86 18.89
C ALA A 160 -20.79 4.08 18.92
N GLU A 161 -19.71 4.05 18.15
CA GLU A 161 -18.75 5.16 18.03
C GLU A 161 -19.42 6.43 17.47
N SER A 162 -20.37 6.30 16.55
CA SER A 162 -21.10 7.43 15.98
C SER A 162 -21.97 8.19 16.99
N THR A 163 -22.28 7.58 18.15
CA THR A 163 -23.05 8.24 19.24
C THR A 163 -22.17 9.13 20.13
N ILE A 164 -20.84 9.03 20.03
CA ILE A 164 -19.92 9.80 20.85
C ILE A 164 -19.95 11.29 20.41
N PRO A 165 -20.13 12.23 21.36
CA PRO A 165 -20.16 13.66 21.03
C PRO A 165 -18.89 14.12 20.33
N LEU A 166 -19.02 14.90 19.26
CA LEU A 166 -17.91 15.43 18.46
C LEU A 166 -16.86 16.15 19.34
N ARG A 167 -17.31 16.90 20.36
CA ARG A 167 -16.42 17.62 21.30
C ARG A 167 -15.47 16.66 22.03
N THR A 168 -15.95 15.49 22.44
CA THR A 168 -15.15 14.45 23.10
C THR A 168 -14.14 13.87 22.12
N GLN A 169 -14.58 13.57 20.89
CA GLN A 169 -13.69 13.06 19.84
C GLN A 169 -12.56 14.05 19.54
N VAL A 170 -12.87 15.34 19.34
CA VAL A 170 -11.86 16.37 19.05
C VAL A 170 -10.87 16.51 20.22
N LYS A 171 -11.35 16.53 21.48
CA LYS A 171 -10.46 16.58 22.66
C LYS A 171 -9.53 15.40 22.71
N PHE A 172 -10.05 14.20 22.51
CA PHE A 172 -9.29 12.96 22.50
C PHE A 172 -8.23 12.94 21.39
N ARG A 173 -8.60 13.32 20.16
CA ARG A 173 -7.68 13.41 19.01
C ARG A 173 -6.56 14.41 19.25
N LYS A 174 -6.86 15.54 19.90
CA LYS A 174 -5.85 16.53 20.29
C LYS A 174 -4.82 15.91 21.25
N GLN A 175 -5.28 15.17 22.26
CA GLN A 175 -4.39 14.47 23.20
C GLN A 175 -3.49 13.44 22.48
N VAL A 176 -4.07 12.64 21.56
CA VAL A 176 -3.28 11.69 20.75
C VAL A 176 -2.22 12.44 19.94
N LYS A 177 -2.58 13.56 19.30
CA LYS A 177 -1.66 14.38 18.51
C LYS A 177 -0.51 14.95 19.35
N GLU A 178 -0.80 15.47 20.53
CA GLU A 178 0.22 15.96 21.49
C GLU A 178 1.19 14.84 21.91
N ARG A 179 0.68 13.64 22.16
CA ARG A 179 1.51 12.47 22.49
C ARG A 179 2.40 12.04 21.32
N LEU A 180 1.89 12.07 20.08
CA LEU A 180 2.65 11.75 18.88
C LEU A 180 3.80 12.72 18.63
N GLN A 181 3.65 14.00 19.00
CA GLN A 181 4.71 15.02 18.87
C GLN A 181 5.90 14.78 19.81
N ALA A 182 5.73 13.96 20.85
CA ALA A 182 6.78 13.68 21.83
C ALA A 182 7.68 12.49 21.48
N PHE A 183 7.56 11.93 20.27
CA PHE A 183 8.42 10.83 19.82
C PHE A 183 9.83 11.34 19.49
N GLU A 184 10.84 10.66 20.04
CA GLU A 184 12.25 10.96 19.85
C GLU A 184 13.04 9.68 19.52
N LEU A 185 14.26 9.84 18.99
CA LEU A 185 15.15 8.72 18.73
C LEU A 185 15.66 8.12 20.04
N GLN A 186 15.24 6.89 20.33
CA GLN A 186 15.65 6.15 21.54
C GLN A 186 16.85 5.24 21.30
N GLY A 187 17.00 4.73 20.08
CA GLY A 187 18.08 3.83 19.76
C GLY A 187 18.36 3.73 18.26
N SER A 188 19.58 3.38 17.91
CA SER A 188 19.99 3.12 16.54
C SER A 188 21.01 1.98 16.54
N GLN A 189 20.74 0.92 15.78
CA GLN A 189 21.60 -0.24 15.67
C GLN A 189 21.89 -0.58 14.21
N THR A 190 23.15 -0.86 13.91
CA THR A 190 23.53 -1.44 12.60
C THR A 190 23.23 -2.92 12.61
N VAL A 191 22.32 -3.37 11.75
CA VAL A 191 21.86 -4.77 11.77
C VAL A 191 22.66 -5.65 10.83
N GLY A 192 23.37 -5.10 9.84
CA GLY A 192 24.12 -5.90 8.89
C GLY A 192 25.02 -5.07 7.97
N GLU A 193 25.76 -5.78 7.10
CA GLU A 193 26.63 -5.16 6.09
C GLU A 193 25.87 -4.64 4.87
N ARG A 194 24.66 -5.15 4.62
CA ARG A 194 23.82 -4.77 3.49
C ARG A 194 22.65 -3.90 3.94
N HIS A 195 22.04 -3.21 3.00
CA HIS A 195 20.87 -2.33 3.25
C HIS A 195 19.72 -3.10 3.88
N VAL A 196 19.01 -2.47 4.81
CA VAL A 196 17.75 -2.96 5.34
C VAL A 196 16.66 -2.69 4.30
N SER A 197 15.88 -3.72 3.97
CA SER A 197 14.78 -3.64 3.02
C SER A 197 13.42 -3.53 3.71
N MET A 198 13.23 -4.29 4.80
CA MET A 198 11.95 -4.40 5.48
C MET A 198 12.14 -4.57 6.98
N THR A 199 11.28 -3.93 7.74
CA THR A 199 11.19 -4.08 9.20
C THR A 199 9.75 -4.31 9.60
N ARG A 200 9.49 -5.28 10.49
CA ARG A 200 8.14 -5.56 11.03
C ARG A 200 8.23 -5.88 12.50
N ILE A 201 7.44 -5.21 13.32
CA ILE A 201 7.34 -5.43 14.76
C ILE A 201 6.45 -6.65 15.01
N SER A 202 6.84 -7.48 15.97
CA SER A 202 6.03 -8.61 16.42
C SER A 202 4.71 -8.16 17.05
N PRO A 203 3.65 -8.98 17.03
CA PRO A 203 2.36 -8.62 17.61
C PRO A 203 2.38 -8.23 19.08
N ASN A 204 3.33 -8.77 19.87
CA ASN A 204 3.52 -8.39 21.28
C ASN A 204 4.37 -7.12 21.49
N GLY A 205 4.98 -6.57 20.42
CA GLY A 205 5.79 -5.35 20.53
C GLY A 205 7.21 -5.53 21.08
N GLU A 206 7.66 -6.77 21.37
CA GLU A 206 8.95 -7.03 22.00
C GLU A 206 10.09 -7.33 21.01
N MET A 207 9.76 -7.68 19.78
CA MET A 207 10.74 -8.04 18.76
C MET A 207 10.47 -7.35 17.43
N VAL A 208 11.54 -7.19 16.65
CA VAL A 208 11.48 -6.71 15.26
C VAL A 208 12.12 -7.73 14.33
N ALA A 209 11.42 -8.14 13.30
CA ALA A 209 12.00 -8.85 12.19
C ALA A 209 12.56 -7.87 11.16
N VAL A 210 13.82 -8.05 10.79
CA VAL A 210 14.56 -7.17 9.89
C VAL A 210 15.09 -7.98 8.72
N GLY A 211 14.60 -7.69 7.51
CA GLY A 211 15.11 -8.26 6.27
C GLY A 211 16.17 -7.36 5.64
N ASN A 212 17.19 -7.95 5.04
CA ASN A 212 18.27 -7.22 4.38
C ASN A 212 18.49 -7.69 2.92
N TRP A 213 19.27 -6.91 2.20
CA TRP A 213 19.65 -7.25 0.82
C TRP A 213 20.69 -8.39 0.71
N GLY A 214 21.14 -8.91 1.83
CA GLY A 214 22.04 -10.07 1.90
C GLY A 214 21.31 -11.40 2.09
N GLY A 215 19.98 -11.44 2.03
CA GLY A 215 19.20 -12.67 2.19
C GLY A 215 19.04 -13.12 3.65
N GLN A 216 19.38 -12.29 4.63
CA GLN A 216 19.23 -12.62 6.05
C GLN A 216 18.00 -11.96 6.64
N VAL A 217 17.23 -12.70 7.41
CA VAL A 217 16.22 -12.17 8.31
C VAL A 217 16.79 -12.23 9.72
N LYS A 218 16.81 -11.08 10.41
CA LYS A 218 17.31 -10.98 11.78
C LYS A 218 16.18 -10.61 12.72
N LEU A 219 16.15 -11.26 13.87
CA LEU A 219 15.29 -10.85 14.98
C LEU A 219 16.09 -9.99 15.95
N VAL A 220 15.52 -8.85 16.28
CA VAL A 220 16.08 -7.84 17.17
C VAL A 220 15.09 -7.57 18.29
N GLU A 221 15.54 -7.51 19.52
CA GLU A 221 14.69 -7.23 20.70
C GLU A 221 14.43 -5.72 20.86
N ILE A 222 13.26 -5.36 21.34
CA ILE A 222 12.88 -4.01 21.77
C ILE A 222 12.83 -3.99 23.29
N PRO A 223 13.35 -2.94 23.95
CA PRO A 223 13.99 -1.74 23.43
C PRO A 223 15.52 -1.86 23.23
N SER A 224 16.13 -2.97 23.64
CA SER A 224 17.60 -3.14 23.69
C SER A 224 18.28 -3.09 22.33
N LEU A 225 17.55 -3.36 21.25
CA LEU A 225 18.04 -3.55 19.87
C LEU A 225 19.11 -4.64 19.73
N ASN A 226 19.20 -5.57 20.68
CA ASN A 226 20.11 -6.70 20.61
C ASN A 226 19.60 -7.74 19.62
N GLN A 227 20.52 -8.30 18.81
CA GLN A 227 20.19 -9.38 17.90
C GLN A 227 19.92 -10.66 18.69
N LYS A 228 18.72 -11.25 18.54
CA LYS A 228 18.32 -12.51 19.17
C LYS A 228 18.59 -13.71 18.28
N MET A 229 18.20 -13.61 17.02
CA MET A 229 18.30 -14.73 16.06
C MET A 229 18.64 -14.21 14.65
N ASN A 230 19.23 -15.09 13.84
CA ASN A 230 19.51 -14.83 12.43
C ASN A 230 19.07 -16.01 11.58
N PHE A 231 18.02 -15.83 10.80
CA PHE A 231 17.49 -16.86 9.90
C PHE A 231 18.28 -16.90 8.59
N ARG A 232 18.51 -18.12 8.11
CA ARG A 232 19.28 -18.41 6.90
C ARG A 232 18.48 -19.31 5.97
N GLY A 233 18.28 -18.88 4.75
CA GLY A 233 17.52 -19.65 3.73
C GLY A 233 17.47 -18.94 2.40
N HIS A 234 17.24 -17.63 2.38
CA HIS A 234 17.26 -16.86 1.15
C HIS A 234 18.66 -16.70 0.59
N THR A 235 18.78 -16.88 -0.72
CA THR A 235 20.03 -16.71 -1.48
C THR A 235 20.22 -15.29 -1.99
N ASN A 236 19.13 -14.50 -2.04
CA ASN A 236 19.10 -13.17 -2.59
C ASN A 236 18.40 -12.18 -1.63
N LYS A 237 18.25 -10.94 -2.04
CA LYS A 237 17.63 -9.89 -1.23
C LYS A 237 16.21 -10.24 -0.80
N ILE A 238 15.90 -9.91 0.44
CA ILE A 238 14.56 -10.02 1.00
C ILE A 238 13.80 -8.73 0.70
N SER A 239 12.56 -8.83 0.25
CA SER A 239 11.72 -7.67 -0.05
C SER A 239 10.45 -7.62 0.79
N GLY A 240 9.90 -8.76 1.20
CA GLY A 240 8.68 -8.86 2.00
C GLY A 240 8.92 -9.54 3.34
N LEU A 241 8.30 -9.06 4.41
CA LEU A 241 8.23 -9.70 5.73
C LEU A 241 6.84 -9.52 6.30
N SER A 242 6.30 -10.57 6.92
CA SER A 242 5.03 -10.52 7.63
C SER A 242 5.04 -11.46 8.82
N TRP A 243 4.57 -10.99 9.97
CA TRP A 243 4.35 -11.82 11.14
C TRP A 243 3.01 -12.57 11.02
N PHE A 244 3.00 -13.80 11.52
CA PHE A 244 1.75 -14.55 11.66
C PHE A 244 0.82 -13.81 12.63
N PRO A 245 -0.47 -13.64 12.32
CA PRO A 245 -1.44 -13.04 13.22
C PRO A 245 -1.48 -13.80 14.55
N GLY A 246 -1.21 -13.10 15.64
CA GLY A 246 -1.17 -13.73 16.95
C GLY A 246 0.15 -14.39 17.35
N ALA A 247 1.16 -14.45 16.46
CA ALA A 247 2.50 -14.86 16.86
C ALA A 247 2.97 -14.03 18.06
N THR A 248 3.65 -14.69 19.00
CA THR A 248 4.18 -14.05 20.23
C THR A 248 3.13 -13.52 21.22
N LEU A 249 1.83 -13.60 20.92
CA LEU A 249 0.77 -13.22 21.85
C LEU A 249 0.42 -14.39 22.76
N PRO A 250 0.50 -14.23 24.10
CA PRO A 250 0.20 -15.32 25.05
C PRO A 250 -1.27 -15.77 24.98
N GLU A 251 -2.16 -14.87 24.57
CA GLU A 251 -3.61 -15.13 24.50
C GLU A 251 -4.00 -16.10 23.37
N GLN A 252 -3.22 -16.17 22.30
CA GLN A 252 -3.54 -16.95 21.11
C GLN A 252 -2.85 -18.31 21.04
N ASN A 253 -2.01 -18.66 22.04
CA ASN A 253 -1.32 -19.95 22.17
C ASN A 253 -0.58 -20.42 20.90
N VAL A 254 -0.08 -19.49 20.07
CA VAL A 254 0.74 -19.84 18.91
C VAL A 254 2.10 -20.35 19.40
N SER A 255 2.39 -21.62 19.15
CA SER A 255 3.67 -22.20 19.53
C SER A 255 4.83 -21.55 18.78
N PRO A 256 5.97 -21.28 19.42
CA PRO A 256 7.17 -20.81 18.72
C PRO A 256 7.74 -21.83 17.71
N ASP A 257 7.33 -23.11 17.78
CA ASP A 257 7.73 -24.16 16.81
C ASP A 257 6.91 -24.13 15.52
N THR A 258 5.74 -23.50 15.54
CA THR A 258 4.89 -23.35 14.35
C THR A 258 5.34 -22.19 13.48
N VAL A 259 4.62 -21.92 12.39
CA VAL A 259 4.87 -20.78 11.53
C VAL A 259 4.57 -19.47 12.29
N ASN A 260 5.59 -18.66 12.49
CA ASN A 260 5.50 -17.38 13.17
C ASN A 260 5.82 -16.18 12.26
N LEU A 261 6.59 -16.39 11.21
CA LEU A 261 7.04 -15.35 10.28
C LEU A 261 7.07 -15.89 8.86
N ALA A 262 6.77 -15.03 7.89
CA ALA A 262 6.96 -15.28 6.47
C ALA A 262 7.89 -14.24 5.86
N SER A 263 8.74 -14.66 4.92
CA SER A 263 9.61 -13.75 4.17
C SER A 263 9.58 -14.06 2.68
N GLY A 264 9.57 -13.01 1.85
CA GLY A 264 9.62 -13.12 0.39
C GLY A 264 10.97 -12.64 -0.14
N GLY A 265 11.58 -13.46 -0.99
CA GLY A 265 12.90 -13.22 -1.56
C GLY A 265 12.88 -12.84 -3.04
N ALA A 266 14.01 -12.33 -3.51
CA ALA A 266 14.19 -11.97 -4.92
C ALA A 266 14.40 -13.18 -5.83
N GLU A 267 14.60 -14.36 -5.27
CA GLU A 267 14.63 -15.65 -5.97
C GLU A 267 13.24 -16.17 -6.36
N GLY A 268 12.14 -15.50 -5.93
CA GLY A 268 10.77 -15.93 -6.19
C GLY A 268 10.21 -16.88 -5.13
N ALA A 269 11.01 -17.29 -4.15
CA ALA A 269 10.58 -18.17 -3.06
C ALA A 269 10.09 -17.38 -1.84
N ILE A 270 9.13 -17.96 -1.13
CA ILE A 270 8.65 -17.46 0.16
C ILE A 270 9.00 -18.50 1.21
N HIS A 271 9.69 -18.09 2.26
CA HIS A 271 10.06 -18.97 3.36
C HIS A 271 9.18 -18.71 4.59
N LEU A 272 8.75 -19.79 5.22
CA LEU A 272 8.01 -19.79 6.48
C LEU A 272 8.94 -20.19 7.62
N TRP A 273 8.93 -19.44 8.71
CA TRP A 273 9.88 -19.55 9.81
C TRP A 273 9.20 -19.81 11.14
N SER A 274 9.85 -20.63 11.97
CA SER A 274 9.58 -20.74 13.41
C SER A 274 10.53 -19.84 14.20
N LEU A 275 10.22 -19.61 15.48
CA LEU A 275 11.10 -18.84 16.37
C LEU A 275 12.20 -19.67 17.03
N ASN A 276 12.17 -21.00 16.86
CA ASN A 276 13.12 -21.92 17.51
C ASN A 276 14.21 -22.44 16.55
N GLN A 277 14.06 -22.25 15.23
CA GLN A 277 14.98 -22.75 14.21
C GLN A 277 15.49 -21.60 13.35
N ASP A 278 16.75 -21.67 12.91
CA ASP A 278 17.38 -20.71 12.00
C ASP A 278 17.18 -21.06 10.51
N THR A 279 16.66 -22.25 10.23
CA THR A 279 16.31 -22.73 8.90
C THR A 279 14.80 -22.63 8.65
N PRO A 280 14.35 -22.46 7.40
CA PRO A 280 12.92 -22.37 7.10
C PRO A 280 12.20 -23.69 7.39
N LEU A 281 10.98 -23.62 7.92
CA LEU A 281 10.09 -24.77 8.10
C LEU A 281 9.62 -25.31 6.74
N SER A 282 9.26 -24.42 5.85
CA SER A 282 8.83 -24.74 4.49
C SER A 282 9.09 -23.57 3.54
N SER A 283 9.11 -23.89 2.25
CA SER A 283 9.28 -22.92 1.16
C SER A 283 8.11 -23.04 0.21
N LEU A 284 7.50 -21.88 -0.11
CA LEU A 284 6.42 -21.77 -1.10
C LEU A 284 7.06 -21.30 -2.42
N GLU A 285 7.01 -22.14 -3.43
CA GLU A 285 7.60 -21.91 -4.74
C GLU A 285 6.49 -21.79 -5.79
N GLY A 286 6.66 -20.88 -6.76
CA GLY A 286 5.70 -20.70 -7.85
C GLY A 286 5.90 -19.37 -8.57
N HIS A 287 6.26 -18.27 -7.88
CA HIS A 287 6.58 -17.02 -8.55
C HIS A 287 7.81 -17.15 -9.45
N SER A 288 7.70 -16.63 -10.67
CA SER A 288 8.81 -16.67 -11.64
C SER A 288 9.82 -15.54 -11.44
N GLN A 289 9.47 -14.51 -10.68
CA GLN A 289 10.30 -13.35 -10.40
C GLN A 289 10.25 -13.00 -8.91
N ARG A 290 10.91 -11.88 -8.56
CA ARG A 290 11.05 -11.40 -7.20
C ARG A 290 9.69 -11.24 -6.51
N VAL A 291 9.56 -11.80 -5.30
CA VAL A 291 8.46 -11.50 -4.39
C VAL A 291 8.72 -10.16 -3.71
N CYS A 292 7.87 -9.18 -3.97
CA CYS A 292 8.02 -7.82 -3.47
C CYS A 292 7.42 -7.61 -2.08
N ARG A 293 6.28 -8.23 -1.80
CA ARG A 293 5.57 -8.14 -0.53
C ARG A 293 4.91 -9.47 -0.19
N VAL A 294 4.85 -9.75 1.10
CA VAL A 294 4.05 -10.86 1.65
C VAL A 294 3.22 -10.33 2.80
N GLU A 295 2.00 -10.81 2.96
CA GLU A 295 1.13 -10.47 4.08
C GLU A 295 0.24 -11.65 4.45
N PHE A 296 0.14 -11.95 5.76
CA PHE A 296 -0.78 -12.97 6.24
C PHE A 296 -2.22 -12.46 6.25
N HIS A 297 -3.13 -13.31 5.85
CA HIS A 297 -4.55 -13.11 6.10
C HIS A 297 -4.82 -13.03 7.61
N PRO A 298 -5.75 -12.20 8.10
CA PRO A 298 -6.03 -12.07 9.53
C PRO A 298 -6.41 -13.37 10.26
N SER A 299 -6.84 -14.43 9.55
CA SER A 299 -7.07 -15.76 10.13
C SER A 299 -5.78 -16.53 10.42
N GLY A 300 -4.66 -16.17 9.79
CA GLY A 300 -3.40 -16.88 9.85
C GLY A 300 -3.28 -18.06 8.87
N ARG A 301 -4.37 -18.64 8.38
CA ARG A 301 -4.33 -19.80 7.48
C ARG A 301 -3.80 -19.48 6.09
N TYR A 302 -4.09 -18.28 5.57
CA TYR A 302 -3.69 -17.88 4.22
C TYR A 302 -2.61 -16.81 4.22
N LEU A 303 -1.78 -16.82 3.18
CA LEU A 303 -0.74 -15.83 2.91
C LEU A 303 -0.94 -15.28 1.49
N ALA A 304 -0.88 -13.97 1.33
CA ALA A 304 -0.81 -13.34 0.01
C ALA A 304 0.61 -12.89 -0.30
N SER A 305 1.01 -13.01 -1.54
CA SER A 305 2.30 -12.55 -2.06
C SER A 305 2.11 -11.73 -3.33
N ALA A 306 2.86 -10.63 -3.45
CA ALA A 306 2.93 -9.79 -4.63
C ALA A 306 4.30 -9.94 -5.29
N SER A 307 4.34 -10.02 -6.62
CA SER A 307 5.58 -10.27 -7.34
C SER A 307 5.75 -9.37 -8.58
N ASP A 308 7.00 -9.23 -8.99
CA ASP A 308 7.38 -8.59 -10.25
C ASP A 308 6.86 -9.35 -11.49
N ASP A 309 6.42 -10.61 -11.35
CA ASP A 309 5.82 -11.41 -12.42
C ASP A 309 4.41 -10.94 -12.82
N THR A 310 3.98 -9.77 -12.33
CA THR A 310 2.70 -9.11 -12.63
C THR A 310 1.48 -9.75 -11.97
N SER A 311 1.69 -10.76 -11.14
CA SER A 311 0.63 -11.46 -10.41
C SER A 311 0.75 -11.27 -8.89
N TRP A 312 -0.35 -11.49 -8.21
CA TRP A 312 -0.33 -11.81 -6.80
C TRP A 312 -0.91 -13.21 -6.59
N ARG A 313 -0.43 -13.92 -5.57
CA ARG A 313 -0.85 -15.28 -5.27
C ARG A 313 -1.35 -15.41 -3.86
N LEU A 314 -2.27 -16.35 -3.67
CA LEU A 314 -2.78 -16.76 -2.36
C LEU A 314 -2.30 -18.18 -2.07
N TRP A 315 -1.74 -18.37 -0.89
CA TRP A 315 -1.17 -19.63 -0.43
C TRP A 315 -1.91 -20.10 0.81
N ASP A 316 -2.13 -21.39 0.94
CA ASP A 316 -2.54 -22.02 2.20
C ASP A 316 -1.26 -22.39 2.98
N VAL A 317 -1.13 -21.82 4.17
CA VAL A 317 0.06 -22.02 5.02
C VAL A 317 0.13 -23.42 5.60
N GLU A 318 -1.01 -24.07 5.82
CA GLU A 318 -1.07 -25.42 6.38
C GLU A 318 -0.67 -26.48 5.35
N THR A 319 -1.19 -26.37 4.14
CA THR A 319 -0.92 -27.32 3.05
C THR A 319 0.29 -26.94 2.20
N THR A 320 0.82 -25.72 2.37
CA THR A 320 1.89 -25.13 1.55
C THR A 320 1.57 -25.07 0.05
N ALA A 321 0.31 -25.16 -0.30
CA ALA A 321 -0.16 -25.18 -1.68
C ALA A 321 -0.55 -23.77 -2.16
N GLU A 322 -0.37 -23.51 -3.46
CA GLU A 322 -0.95 -22.36 -4.13
C GLU A 322 -2.46 -22.56 -4.29
N VAL A 323 -3.26 -21.64 -3.74
CA VAL A 323 -4.72 -21.68 -3.80
C VAL A 323 -5.24 -20.85 -4.98
N LEU A 324 -4.64 -19.70 -5.23
CA LEU A 324 -5.07 -18.76 -6.28
C LEU A 324 -3.86 -18.06 -6.89
N LEU A 325 -3.78 -18.06 -8.21
CA LEU A 325 -2.99 -17.15 -9.02
C LEU A 325 -3.94 -16.09 -9.57
N GLN A 326 -3.73 -14.83 -9.19
CA GLN A 326 -4.54 -13.73 -9.68
C GLN A 326 -3.71 -12.84 -10.61
N GLU A 327 -4.16 -12.75 -11.82
CA GLU A 327 -3.68 -11.83 -12.85
C GLU A 327 -4.55 -10.56 -12.88
N GLY A 328 -4.09 -9.52 -13.55
CA GLY A 328 -4.85 -8.27 -13.73
C GLY A 328 -3.99 -7.02 -13.75
N HIS A 329 -2.80 -7.04 -13.15
CA HIS A 329 -1.86 -5.94 -13.26
C HIS A 329 -1.05 -6.02 -14.55
N SER A 330 -0.84 -4.87 -15.17
CA SER A 330 -0.07 -4.80 -16.43
C SER A 330 1.44 -4.85 -16.21
N ARG A 331 1.90 -4.58 -14.98
CA ARG A 331 3.31 -4.61 -14.56
C ARG A 331 3.44 -5.23 -13.18
N GLY A 332 4.68 -5.37 -12.71
CA GLY A 332 4.98 -5.97 -11.41
C GLY A 332 4.17 -5.39 -10.25
N VAL A 333 3.69 -6.27 -9.38
CA VAL A 333 2.91 -5.92 -8.18
C VAL A 333 3.88 -5.74 -7.01
N TYR A 334 3.87 -4.56 -6.37
CA TYR A 334 4.79 -4.23 -5.28
C TYR A 334 4.16 -4.28 -3.91
N ALA A 335 2.88 -4.04 -3.81
CA ALA A 335 2.18 -3.99 -2.55
C ALA A 335 0.94 -4.87 -2.59
N VAL A 336 0.71 -5.57 -1.49
CA VAL A 336 -0.50 -6.34 -1.21
C VAL A 336 -0.85 -6.11 0.26
N SER A 337 -2.14 -5.95 0.54
CA SER A 337 -2.61 -5.81 1.93
C SER A 337 -4.03 -6.31 2.09
N PHE A 338 -4.28 -7.01 3.22
CA PHE A 338 -5.61 -7.50 3.58
C PHE A 338 -6.40 -6.48 4.39
N ASN A 339 -7.71 -6.46 4.15
CA ASN A 339 -8.65 -5.78 5.02
C ASN A 339 -8.67 -6.42 6.43
N THR A 340 -8.97 -5.62 7.43
CA THR A 340 -9.09 -6.05 8.83
C THR A 340 -10.11 -7.16 9.05
N ASP A 341 -11.18 -7.21 8.25
CA ASP A 341 -12.17 -8.29 8.29
C ASP A 341 -11.67 -9.58 7.61
N GLY A 342 -10.71 -9.50 6.69
CA GLY A 342 -10.21 -10.62 5.89
C GLY A 342 -11.05 -10.92 4.64
N SER A 343 -12.01 -10.07 4.28
CA SER A 343 -12.85 -10.28 3.08
C SER A 343 -12.27 -9.73 1.80
N LEU A 344 -11.44 -8.68 1.91
CA LEU A 344 -10.91 -7.91 0.78
C LEU A 344 -9.39 -7.91 0.80
N LEU A 345 -8.82 -7.83 -0.39
CA LEU A 345 -7.40 -7.63 -0.61
C LEU A 345 -7.19 -6.42 -1.52
N ALA A 346 -6.23 -5.58 -1.19
CA ALA A 346 -5.76 -4.52 -2.07
C ALA A 346 -4.40 -4.89 -2.65
N SER A 347 -4.22 -4.69 -3.95
CA SER A 347 -2.95 -4.87 -4.66
C SER A 347 -2.60 -3.63 -5.46
N ALA A 348 -1.31 -3.30 -5.59
CA ALA A 348 -0.84 -2.21 -6.43
C ALA A 348 0.63 -2.40 -6.82
N GLY A 349 1.06 -1.73 -7.88
CA GLY A 349 2.41 -1.94 -8.37
C GLY A 349 2.94 -0.86 -9.32
N LEU A 350 3.80 -1.32 -10.22
CA LEU A 350 4.50 -0.51 -11.23
C LEU A 350 3.59 0.12 -12.28
N ASP A 351 2.37 -0.38 -12.43
CA ASP A 351 1.37 0.16 -13.33
C ASP A 351 0.70 1.44 -12.81
N SER A 352 1.04 1.86 -11.59
CA SER A 352 0.47 3.03 -10.89
C SER A 352 -1.02 2.88 -10.54
N ILE A 353 -1.57 1.69 -10.68
CA ILE A 353 -2.97 1.37 -10.42
C ILE A 353 -3.05 0.49 -9.17
N GLY A 354 -3.98 0.80 -8.28
CA GLY A 354 -4.39 -0.10 -7.21
C GLY A 354 -5.68 -0.82 -7.57
N ARG A 355 -5.83 -2.05 -7.15
CA ARG A 355 -7.04 -2.86 -7.33
C ARG A 355 -7.49 -3.43 -6.01
N ILE A 356 -8.79 -3.47 -5.80
CA ILE A 356 -9.41 -4.09 -4.63
C ILE A 356 -10.19 -5.31 -5.07
N TRP A 357 -9.85 -6.45 -4.49
CA TRP A 357 -10.39 -7.76 -4.82
C TRP A 357 -11.27 -8.26 -3.68
N ASP A 358 -12.42 -8.82 -3.99
CA ASP A 358 -13.21 -9.60 -3.02
C ASP A 358 -12.74 -11.07 -3.08
N LEU A 359 -12.12 -11.51 -2.01
CA LEU A 359 -11.60 -12.87 -1.91
C LEU A 359 -12.69 -13.94 -1.89
N ARG A 360 -13.91 -13.58 -1.52
CA ARG A 360 -15.06 -14.48 -1.44
C ARG A 360 -15.68 -14.74 -2.81
N SER A 361 -15.79 -13.70 -3.62
CA SER A 361 -16.35 -13.80 -4.98
C SER A 361 -15.27 -13.98 -6.05
N GLY A 362 -14.02 -13.56 -5.77
CA GLY A 362 -12.92 -13.55 -6.72
C GLY A 362 -12.97 -12.40 -7.73
N ARG A 363 -13.86 -11.42 -7.54
CA ARG A 363 -14.05 -10.28 -8.45
C ARG A 363 -13.29 -9.03 -7.98
N THR A 364 -12.90 -8.18 -8.92
CA THR A 364 -12.43 -6.83 -8.63
C THR A 364 -13.62 -5.96 -8.26
N ILE A 365 -13.57 -5.32 -7.08
CA ILE A 365 -14.63 -4.42 -6.62
C ILE A 365 -14.36 -2.98 -7.07
N MET A 366 -13.09 -2.56 -7.00
CA MET A 366 -12.72 -1.17 -7.24
C MET A 366 -11.33 -1.09 -7.84
N ILE A 367 -11.16 -0.18 -8.78
CA ILE A 367 -9.87 0.24 -9.31
C ILE A 367 -9.53 1.59 -8.69
N LEU A 368 -8.35 1.70 -8.09
CA LEU A 368 -7.86 2.93 -7.47
C LEU A 368 -7.18 3.82 -8.54
N ASP A 369 -7.94 4.13 -9.57
CA ASP A 369 -7.56 5.03 -10.65
C ASP A 369 -8.71 6.02 -10.88
N GLY A 370 -8.72 7.12 -10.20
CA GLY A 370 -9.65 8.20 -10.54
C GLY A 370 -9.09 8.99 -11.71
N HIS A 371 -9.72 9.02 -12.85
CA HIS A 371 -9.31 9.65 -14.13
C HIS A 371 -8.39 10.88 -14.05
N LEU A 372 -8.56 11.74 -13.05
CA LEU A 372 -7.71 12.89 -12.75
C LEU A 372 -6.98 12.76 -11.41
N ASP A 373 -7.40 11.81 -10.58
CA ASP A 373 -7.01 11.68 -9.18
C ASP A 373 -6.08 10.50 -8.87
N GLY A 374 -5.80 9.63 -9.84
CA GLY A 374 -4.90 8.48 -9.71
C GLY A 374 -3.43 8.88 -9.49
N HIS A 375 -2.62 7.91 -9.08
CA HIS A 375 -1.17 8.10 -9.00
C HIS A 375 -0.54 8.14 -10.40
N ILE A 376 0.46 9.02 -10.57
CA ILE A 376 1.19 9.16 -11.84
C ILE A 376 2.39 8.21 -11.91
N LYS A 377 2.93 7.81 -10.75
CA LYS A 377 4.10 6.94 -10.61
C LYS A 377 3.75 5.66 -9.88
N PRO A 378 4.63 4.63 -9.91
CA PRO A 378 4.42 3.37 -9.23
C PRO A 378 3.98 3.51 -7.78
N ILE A 379 3.08 2.63 -7.35
CA ILE A 379 2.62 2.52 -5.97
C ILE A 379 3.49 1.47 -5.27
N HIS A 380 4.15 1.87 -4.16
CA HIS A 380 5.04 0.98 -3.42
C HIS A 380 4.42 0.45 -2.13
N ALA A 381 3.44 1.15 -1.60
CA ALA A 381 2.85 0.81 -0.32
C ALA A 381 1.33 0.91 -0.34
N LEU A 382 0.69 -0.04 0.31
CA LEU A 382 -0.75 -0.08 0.59
C LEU A 382 -0.96 -0.44 2.05
N ASP A 383 -1.95 0.15 2.69
CA ASP A 383 -2.44 -0.33 3.98
C ASP A 383 -3.91 0.03 4.20
N TRP A 384 -4.60 -0.83 4.95
CA TRP A 384 -6.01 -0.67 5.29
C TRP A 384 -6.19 0.02 6.63
N SER A 385 -7.17 0.91 6.68
CA SER A 385 -7.63 1.47 7.95
C SER A 385 -8.27 0.41 8.85
N SER A 386 -8.19 0.61 10.15
CA SER A 386 -8.93 -0.17 11.15
C SER A 386 -10.46 -0.09 10.96
N ASP A 387 -10.95 0.91 10.23
CA ASP A 387 -12.38 1.04 9.87
C ASP A 387 -12.84 0.01 8.84
N GLY A 388 -11.91 -0.62 8.13
CA GLY A 388 -12.17 -1.65 7.12
C GLY A 388 -12.78 -1.15 5.81
N HIS A 389 -12.86 0.16 5.58
CA HIS A 389 -13.42 0.74 4.35
C HIS A 389 -12.54 1.80 3.70
N ARG A 390 -11.45 2.21 4.34
CA ARG A 390 -10.48 3.14 3.77
C ARG A 390 -9.16 2.45 3.49
N VAL A 391 -8.57 2.77 2.34
CA VAL A 391 -7.26 2.27 1.91
C VAL A 391 -6.35 3.45 1.66
N LEU A 392 -5.11 3.36 2.14
CA LEU A 392 -4.03 4.28 1.78
C LEU A 392 -3.19 3.68 0.66
N SER A 393 -2.80 4.52 -0.28
CA SER A 393 -1.82 4.20 -1.31
C SER A 393 -0.68 5.21 -1.28
N GLY A 394 0.56 4.70 -1.22
CA GLY A 394 1.77 5.51 -1.23
C GLY A 394 2.60 5.26 -2.49
N SER A 395 2.94 6.32 -3.20
CA SER A 395 3.56 6.23 -4.52
C SER A 395 4.94 6.90 -4.59
N ALA A 396 5.65 6.54 -5.65
CA ALA A 396 6.91 7.17 -6.02
C ALA A 396 6.78 8.65 -6.44
N ASP A 397 5.56 9.18 -6.55
CA ASP A 397 5.30 10.61 -6.76
C ASP A 397 5.43 11.44 -5.47
N GLY A 398 5.64 10.78 -4.31
CA GLY A 398 5.73 11.42 -3.00
C GLY A 398 4.37 11.66 -2.35
N TRP A 399 3.27 11.29 -3.01
CA TRP A 399 1.93 11.45 -2.50
C TRP A 399 1.43 10.19 -1.80
N ILE A 400 0.65 10.41 -0.76
CA ILE A 400 -0.20 9.40 -0.12
C ILE A 400 -1.64 9.79 -0.41
N LYS A 401 -2.44 8.85 -0.94
CA LYS A 401 -3.86 9.04 -1.24
C LYS A 401 -4.70 8.10 -0.41
N CYS A 402 -5.89 8.55 -0.03
CA CYS A 402 -6.87 7.77 0.71
C CYS A 402 -8.11 7.54 -0.15
N TRP A 403 -8.55 6.30 -0.18
CA TRP A 403 -9.68 5.83 -0.97
C TRP A 403 -10.75 5.25 -0.03
N ASP A 404 -12.00 5.62 -0.23
CA ASP A 404 -13.14 5.04 0.49
C ASP A 404 -13.90 4.12 -0.46
N ILE A 405 -13.93 2.82 -0.13
CA ILE A 405 -14.58 1.80 -0.95
C ILE A 405 -16.08 2.00 -1.02
N ARG A 406 -16.71 2.50 0.04
CA ARG A 406 -18.16 2.73 0.08
C ARG A 406 -18.61 3.87 -0.82
N LYS A 407 -17.72 4.85 -1.04
CA LYS A 407 -17.97 5.99 -1.92
C LYS A 407 -17.40 5.80 -3.32
N VAL A 408 -16.58 4.75 -3.50
CA VAL A 408 -15.83 4.46 -4.74
C VAL A 408 -15.04 5.69 -5.22
N GLN A 409 -14.50 6.48 -4.26
CA GLN A 409 -13.83 7.76 -4.53
C GLN A 409 -12.60 7.94 -3.66
N ARG A 410 -11.69 8.79 -4.15
CA ARG A 410 -10.63 9.35 -3.31
C ARG A 410 -11.24 10.35 -2.31
N THR A 411 -11.00 10.12 -1.03
CA THR A 411 -11.49 11.00 0.05
C THR A 411 -10.45 11.98 0.55
N GLY A 412 -9.18 11.75 0.25
CA GLY A 412 -8.12 12.63 0.69
C GLY A 412 -6.78 12.30 0.05
N GLY A 413 -5.80 13.15 0.30
CA GLY A 413 -4.43 12.93 -0.15
C GLY A 413 -3.51 14.02 0.35
N ILE A 414 -2.25 13.68 0.52
CA ILE A 414 -1.21 14.59 1.01
C ILE A 414 0.09 14.36 0.24
N GLY A 415 0.77 15.45 -0.12
CA GLY A 415 2.16 15.43 -0.54
C GLY A 415 3.05 15.13 0.66
N ALA A 416 3.23 13.83 0.95
CA ALA A 416 3.87 13.40 2.18
C ALA A 416 5.38 13.58 2.15
N HIS A 417 6.02 13.20 1.07
CA HIS A 417 7.48 13.19 0.94
C HIS A 417 7.94 13.95 -0.31
N THR A 418 9.14 14.50 -0.26
CA THR A 418 9.77 15.16 -1.42
C THR A 418 10.32 14.14 -2.43
N SER A 419 10.41 12.88 -2.03
CA SER A 419 10.83 11.74 -2.84
C SER A 419 9.81 10.61 -2.73
N ALA A 420 10.11 9.43 -3.28
CA ALA A 420 9.21 8.28 -3.24
C ALA A 420 8.82 7.90 -1.81
N VAL A 421 7.53 7.59 -1.61
CA VAL A 421 7.05 6.89 -0.42
C VAL A 421 7.43 5.43 -0.56
N SER A 422 8.15 4.88 0.42
CA SER A 422 8.64 3.50 0.40
C SER A 422 7.73 2.53 1.11
N ASP A 423 7.24 2.92 2.28
CA ASP A 423 6.36 2.09 3.11
C ASP A 423 5.43 3.00 3.93
N MET A 424 4.30 2.49 4.33
CA MET A 424 3.37 3.18 5.22
C MET A 424 2.55 2.19 6.01
N ARG A 425 2.12 2.60 7.22
CA ARG A 425 1.28 1.82 8.11
C ARG A 425 0.23 2.68 8.78
N TRP A 426 -1.00 2.22 8.74
CA TRP A 426 -2.09 2.81 9.49
C TRP A 426 -2.13 2.21 10.89
N TYR A 427 -2.22 3.02 11.92
CA TYR A 427 -2.21 2.54 13.29
C TYR A 427 -3.43 1.65 13.60
N LYS A 428 -3.14 0.40 13.95
CA LYS A 428 -4.08 -0.62 14.41
C LYS A 428 -3.70 -1.00 15.84
N GLY A 429 -4.25 -0.27 16.82
CA GLY A 429 -3.93 -0.44 18.23
C GLY A 429 -4.63 -1.65 18.87
N LEU A 430 -4.42 -1.81 20.18
CA LEU A 430 -5.06 -2.86 20.98
C LEU A 430 -6.57 -2.63 21.17
N ASP A 431 -7.05 -1.41 20.98
CA ASP A 431 -8.44 -0.99 21.10
C ASP A 431 -9.27 -1.19 19.81
N ASP A 432 -8.76 -1.95 18.85
CA ASP A 432 -9.51 -2.36 17.67
C ASP A 432 -10.63 -3.33 18.09
N PRO A 433 -11.89 -3.08 17.67
CA PRO A 433 -13.04 -3.93 18.04
C PRO A 433 -12.88 -5.40 17.61
N LEU A 434 -12.00 -5.67 16.65
CA LEU A 434 -11.72 -7.03 16.17
C LEU A 434 -10.71 -7.79 17.01
N THR A 435 -9.90 -7.10 17.82
CA THR A 435 -8.92 -7.72 18.73
C THR A 435 -9.50 -8.04 20.10
N GLY A 436 -10.73 -7.61 20.37
CA GLY A 436 -11.48 -8.01 21.55
C GLY A 436 -11.34 -7.11 22.79
N ILE A 437 -10.47 -6.11 22.76
CA ILE A 437 -10.33 -5.14 23.85
C ILE A 437 -11.25 -3.95 23.56
N PRO A 438 -12.33 -3.72 24.34
CA PRO A 438 -13.19 -2.58 24.14
C PRO A 438 -12.43 -1.28 24.48
N PRO A 439 -12.75 -0.16 23.78
CA PRO A 439 -12.22 1.14 24.16
C PRO A 439 -12.56 1.48 25.61
N GLY A 440 -11.66 2.19 26.28
CA GLY A 440 -11.85 2.62 27.66
C GLY A 440 -13.13 3.41 27.86
N VAL A 441 -13.59 3.46 29.09
CA VAL A 441 -14.76 4.26 29.53
C VAL A 441 -14.24 5.44 30.34
N ASP A 442 -14.79 6.64 30.13
CA ASP A 442 -14.47 7.83 30.91
C ASP A 442 -14.97 7.69 32.38
N GLU A 443 -14.46 8.50 33.30
CA GLU A 443 -14.89 8.54 34.71
C GLU A 443 -16.42 8.68 34.89
N LYS A 444 -17.11 9.15 33.87
CA LYS A 444 -18.57 9.29 33.80
C LYS A 444 -19.31 8.12 33.17
N GLY A 445 -18.60 7.02 32.84
CA GLY A 445 -19.19 5.86 32.16
C GLY A 445 -19.46 6.04 30.67
N ALA A 446 -19.01 7.15 30.07
CA ALA A 446 -19.15 7.37 28.64
C ALA A 446 -18.01 6.66 27.87
N GLN A 447 -18.35 6.04 26.74
CA GLN A 447 -17.40 5.35 25.88
C GLN A 447 -16.40 6.34 25.27
N LEU A 448 -15.11 6.04 25.41
CA LEU A 448 -14.05 6.83 24.78
C LEU A 448 -13.90 6.45 23.28
N PRO A 449 -13.50 7.39 22.42
CA PRO A 449 -13.16 7.09 21.05
C PRO A 449 -11.96 6.14 20.98
N LYS A 450 -11.93 5.27 19.96
CA LYS A 450 -10.79 4.38 19.72
C LYS A 450 -9.55 5.17 19.26
N LYS A 451 -8.37 4.70 19.66
CA LYS A 451 -7.08 5.20 19.17
C LYS A 451 -6.75 4.62 17.79
N SER A 452 -7.13 3.37 17.55
CA SER A 452 -6.95 2.70 16.26
C SER A 452 -7.53 3.51 15.11
N GLY A 453 -6.75 3.70 14.05
CA GLY A 453 -7.16 4.49 12.89
C GLY A 453 -7.03 6.00 13.05
N SER A 454 -6.48 6.52 14.18
CA SER A 454 -6.34 7.96 14.41
C SER A 454 -5.17 8.60 13.68
N PHE A 455 -4.13 7.84 13.36
CA PHE A 455 -2.95 8.31 12.67
C PHE A 455 -2.35 7.21 11.79
N PHE A 456 -1.47 7.61 10.89
CA PHE A 456 -0.65 6.70 10.10
C PHE A 456 0.78 7.23 10.01
N ILE A 457 1.69 6.33 9.75
CA ILE A 457 3.12 6.64 9.59
C ILE A 457 3.55 6.29 8.17
N SER A 458 4.50 7.04 7.65
CA SER A 458 5.09 6.78 6.34
C SER A 458 6.60 6.94 6.37
N SER A 459 7.28 6.18 5.54
CA SER A 459 8.71 6.32 5.27
C SER A 459 8.94 6.74 3.83
N GLY A 460 10.00 7.50 3.62
CA GLY A 460 10.32 7.99 2.28
C GLY A 460 11.81 7.94 1.95
N PHE A 461 12.09 8.04 0.67
CA PHE A 461 13.47 8.12 0.16
C PHE A 461 14.11 9.49 0.44
N ASP A 462 13.34 10.43 1.02
CA ASP A 462 13.84 11.70 1.57
C ASP A 462 14.50 11.57 2.95
N LYS A 463 14.78 10.34 3.41
CA LYS A 463 15.46 9.98 4.67
C LYS A 463 14.64 10.22 5.93
N ASN A 464 13.39 10.58 5.79
CA ASN A 464 12.51 10.89 6.91
C ASN A 464 11.42 9.84 7.09
N VAL A 465 11.01 9.67 8.34
CA VAL A 465 9.76 9.04 8.72
C VAL A 465 8.81 10.15 9.14
N LYS A 466 7.57 10.12 8.70
CA LYS A 466 6.57 11.12 8.98
C LYS A 466 5.33 10.51 9.61
N VAL A 467 4.80 11.19 10.61
CA VAL A 467 3.57 10.83 11.31
C VAL A 467 2.47 11.80 10.91
N PHE A 468 1.34 11.28 10.46
CA PHE A 468 0.20 12.06 10.01
C PHE A 468 -1.05 11.73 10.79
N SER A 469 -1.86 12.74 11.06
CA SER A 469 -3.23 12.55 11.55
C SER A 469 -4.12 12.02 10.42
N ALA A 470 -4.93 11.02 10.71
CA ALA A 470 -5.80 10.38 9.73
C ALA A 470 -7.12 11.11 9.49
N ASP A 471 -7.47 12.07 10.36
CA ASP A 471 -8.75 12.80 10.28
C ASP A 471 -8.61 14.08 9.45
N ASP A 472 -7.57 14.86 9.69
CA ASP A 472 -7.32 16.17 9.10
C ASP A 472 -6.15 16.18 8.10
N TRP A 473 -5.55 15.05 7.83
CA TRP A 473 -4.41 14.90 6.90
C TRP A 473 -3.21 15.80 7.23
N THR A 474 -3.10 16.26 8.48
CA THR A 474 -2.00 17.12 8.88
C THR A 474 -0.77 16.34 9.27
N LEU A 475 0.40 16.88 8.93
CA LEU A 475 1.68 16.39 9.43
C LEU A 475 1.77 16.70 10.94
N VAL A 476 1.91 15.66 11.74
CA VAL A 476 2.06 15.78 13.20
C VAL A 476 3.51 15.95 13.58
N GLN A 477 4.39 15.08 13.02
CA GLN A 477 5.81 15.08 13.33
C GLN A 477 6.63 14.52 12.17
N THR A 478 7.87 15.01 12.04
CA THR A 478 8.92 14.45 11.18
C THR A 478 10.02 13.86 12.03
N LEU A 479 10.26 12.57 11.93
CA LEU A 479 11.33 11.86 12.61
C LEU A 479 12.54 11.78 11.66
N SER A 480 13.52 12.66 11.88
CA SER A 480 14.75 12.74 11.10
C SER A 480 15.92 12.10 11.86
N GLY A 481 16.78 11.39 11.15
CA GLY A 481 17.94 10.73 11.78
C GLY A 481 18.61 9.70 10.89
N HIS A 482 17.93 9.16 9.87
CA HIS A 482 18.56 8.32 8.88
C HIS A 482 19.48 9.11 7.94
N THR A 483 20.65 8.54 7.63
CA THR A 483 21.59 9.14 6.68
C THR A 483 21.33 8.73 5.24
N GLY A 484 20.61 7.62 5.04
CA GLY A 484 20.16 7.09 3.76
C GLY A 484 18.63 7.04 3.63
N PRO A 485 18.10 6.68 2.45
CA PRO A 485 16.68 6.44 2.24
C PRO A 485 16.11 5.47 3.27
N VAL A 486 14.93 5.77 3.79
CA VAL A 486 14.20 4.85 4.69
C VAL A 486 13.38 3.90 3.83
N ALA A 487 13.59 2.60 3.99
CA ALA A 487 12.93 1.59 3.17
C ALA A 487 11.61 1.12 3.76
N SER A 488 11.52 1.05 5.09
CA SER A 488 10.37 0.48 5.77
C SER A 488 10.14 1.13 7.13
N VAL A 489 8.90 1.13 7.56
CA VAL A 489 8.47 1.63 8.86
C VAL A 489 7.38 0.74 9.44
N ASP A 490 7.38 0.57 10.75
CA ASP A 490 6.32 -0.13 11.46
C ASP A 490 6.15 0.45 12.87
N TYR A 491 5.06 0.12 13.54
CA TYR A 491 4.75 0.57 14.90
C TYR A 491 4.34 -0.60 15.80
N SER A 492 4.51 -0.45 17.10
CA SER A 492 4.01 -1.41 18.08
C SER A 492 2.51 -1.20 18.37
N ARG A 493 1.75 -2.29 18.58
CA ARG A 493 0.31 -2.22 18.82
C ARG A 493 -0.07 -1.42 20.07
N ASP A 494 0.82 -1.38 21.08
CA ASP A 494 0.65 -0.58 22.27
C ASP A 494 0.90 0.93 22.05
N GLY A 495 1.39 1.30 20.87
CA GLY A 495 1.70 2.68 20.51
C GLY A 495 2.94 3.24 21.21
N LYS A 496 3.80 2.40 21.80
CA LYS A 496 5.03 2.84 22.47
C LYS A 496 6.17 3.11 21.50
N TRP A 497 6.30 2.27 20.48
CA TRP A 497 7.46 2.24 19.61
C TRP A 497 7.09 2.39 18.14
N ILE A 498 7.91 3.16 17.44
CA ILE A 498 7.98 3.16 15.98
C ILE A 498 9.38 2.65 15.62
N VAL A 499 9.45 1.77 14.62
CA VAL A 499 10.71 1.23 14.12
C VAL A 499 10.84 1.60 12.65
N SER A 500 12.02 2.03 12.25
CA SER A 500 12.34 2.31 10.86
C SER A 500 13.64 1.62 10.43
N GLY A 501 13.65 1.12 9.20
CA GLY A 501 14.80 0.50 8.58
C GLY A 501 15.22 1.25 7.32
N GLY A 502 16.51 1.51 7.16
CA GLY A 502 17.02 2.32 6.07
C GLY A 502 18.17 1.71 5.27
N HIS A 503 18.45 2.31 4.15
CA HIS A 503 19.60 1.98 3.31
C HIS A 503 20.95 2.31 3.96
N ASP A 504 20.96 3.07 5.05
CA ASP A 504 22.12 3.29 5.91
C ASP A 504 22.52 2.07 6.76
N ARG A 505 21.86 0.93 6.55
CA ARG A 505 22.09 -0.35 7.25
C ARG A 505 21.68 -0.33 8.71
N THR A 506 20.99 0.73 9.15
CA THR A 506 20.55 0.87 10.53
C THR A 506 19.06 0.59 10.68
N VAL A 507 18.70 0.06 11.83
CA VAL A 507 17.37 0.06 12.38
C VAL A 507 17.31 1.08 13.49
N LYS A 508 16.33 1.95 13.45
CA LYS A 508 16.13 3.01 14.44
C LYS A 508 14.83 2.78 15.19
N LEU A 509 14.92 2.98 16.50
CA LEU A 509 13.81 2.89 17.43
C LEU A 509 13.42 4.29 17.87
N TRP A 510 12.16 4.63 17.70
CA TRP A 510 11.58 5.91 18.10
C TRP A 510 10.53 5.64 19.18
N GLY A 511 10.54 6.43 20.24
CA GLY A 511 9.63 6.31 21.35
C GLY A 511 9.56 7.60 22.13
N ARG A 512 8.68 7.62 23.14
CA ARG A 512 8.61 8.73 24.10
C ARG A 512 9.56 8.48 25.27
N ASN A 513 10.06 9.56 25.85
CA ASN A 513 11.01 9.48 26.97
C ASN A 513 10.36 8.93 28.26
N ASP A 514 9.04 9.04 28.39
CA ASP A 514 8.28 8.49 29.53
C ASP A 514 8.01 6.99 29.42
N GLY A 515 8.28 6.37 28.26
CA GLY A 515 8.01 4.94 28.01
C GLY A 515 6.54 4.57 27.96
N GLU A 516 5.63 5.56 28.00
CA GLU A 516 4.20 5.35 27.88
C GLU A 516 3.78 5.22 26.41
N GLY A 517 2.71 4.47 26.15
CA GLY A 517 2.06 4.38 24.85
C GLY A 517 1.22 5.63 24.50
N ILE A 518 0.68 5.65 23.30
CA ILE A 518 -0.20 6.71 22.78
C ILE A 518 -1.52 6.72 23.53
#